data_83095938a4a61ecce74d8b8a85cb03ee
#
_entry.id   83095938a4a61ecce74d8b8a85cb03ee
#
_cell.length_a   1.000
_cell.length_b   1.000
_cell.length_c   1.000
_cell.angle_alpha   90.00
_cell.angle_beta   90.00
_cell.angle_gamma   90.00
#
_symmetry.space_group_name_H-M   'P 1'
#
loop_
_entity.id
_entity.type
_entity.pdbx_description
1 polymer ?
#
loop_
_entity_poly.entity_id
_entity_poly.type
_entity_poly.pdbx_seq_one_letter_code
_entity_poly.pdbx_strand_id
1 'polypeptide(L)'
;MLELRDLHVQFNGSPREAVGGIDLTIRDGEVVGLVGESGSGKTVTAMTISGLIERKKVTCRGEVLLDGVDLLAPRSRAELRKLQGSVIGVVFQEPMSAMDPLMRIGPQVEEALAVHTRLSKAERRERALAALGEADLPDPEDVYRRYPHECSGGMLQRVMIAAALVTRPKLVILDEPTTALDVTVQSDILALLRRLNEEQGISMLLISHNLQVVRRICTRVAVMQRGKIVEQWPMEEVFLHPKDPYTIELINAIPMRTGRS
;
A
#
# COMPACT_ATOMS: atom_id res chain seq x y z
N MET A 1 -11.92 2.98 9.54
CA MET A 1 -11.14 1.92 10.24
C MET A 1 -11.18 0.61 9.47
N LEU A 2 -10.02 -0.08 9.31
CA LEU A 2 -9.93 -1.44 8.73
C LEU A 2 -9.77 -2.47 9.85
N GLU A 3 -10.51 -3.58 9.78
CA GLU A 3 -10.36 -4.74 10.66
C GLU A 3 -10.33 -6.03 9.85
N LEU A 4 -9.30 -6.83 10.06
CA LEU A 4 -9.24 -8.22 9.62
C LEU A 4 -9.55 -9.09 10.85
N ARG A 5 -10.50 -10.02 10.71
CA ARG A 5 -10.88 -10.95 11.76
C ARG A 5 -10.79 -12.37 11.24
N ASP A 6 -9.87 -13.14 11.81
CA ASP A 6 -9.63 -14.53 11.46
C ASP A 6 -9.54 -14.74 9.93
N LEU A 7 -8.79 -13.86 9.24
CA LEU A 7 -8.71 -13.90 7.77
C LEU A 7 -7.87 -15.09 7.31
N HIS A 8 -8.48 -15.96 6.52
CA HIS A 8 -7.85 -17.06 5.81
C HIS A 8 -7.95 -16.87 4.30
N VAL A 9 -6.89 -17.15 3.58
CA VAL A 9 -6.87 -17.16 2.10
C VAL A 9 -6.11 -18.37 1.61
N GLN A 10 -6.78 -19.20 0.83
CA GLN A 10 -6.19 -20.41 0.22
C GLN A 10 -6.39 -20.40 -1.30
N PHE A 11 -5.33 -20.61 -2.06
CA PHE A 11 -5.43 -20.80 -3.50
C PHE A 11 -6.00 -22.17 -3.82
N ASN A 12 -6.92 -22.24 -4.78
CA ASN A 12 -7.53 -23.49 -5.21
C ASN A 12 -6.44 -24.46 -5.71
N GLY A 13 -6.49 -25.69 -5.19
CA GLY A 13 -5.47 -26.70 -5.50
C GLY A 13 -4.18 -26.62 -4.67
N SER A 14 -4.00 -25.59 -3.86
CA SER A 14 -2.88 -25.53 -2.91
C SER A 14 -3.23 -26.27 -1.62
N PRO A 15 -2.34 -27.10 -1.07
CA PRO A 15 -2.56 -27.76 0.23
C PRO A 15 -2.34 -26.81 1.42
N ARG A 16 -1.78 -25.62 1.18
CA ARG A 16 -1.44 -24.64 2.22
C ARG A 16 -2.18 -23.35 2.01
N GLU A 17 -2.62 -22.73 3.12
CA GLU A 17 -3.15 -21.38 3.13
C GLU A 17 -2.02 -20.37 2.90
N ALA A 18 -2.27 -19.39 2.05
CA ALA A 18 -1.38 -18.24 1.86
C ALA A 18 -1.51 -17.23 3.01
N VAL A 19 -2.71 -17.16 3.62
CA VAL A 19 -3.01 -16.43 4.84
C VAL A 19 -3.80 -17.38 5.74
N GLY A 20 -3.39 -17.55 6.97
CA GLY A 20 -3.88 -18.60 7.88
C GLY A 20 -4.36 -18.07 9.24
N GLY A 21 -5.50 -17.39 9.27
CA GLY A 21 -6.13 -16.87 10.47
C GLY A 21 -5.38 -15.66 11.03
N ILE A 22 -5.42 -14.52 10.32
CA ILE A 22 -4.77 -13.30 10.80
C ILE A 22 -5.81 -12.30 11.29
N ASP A 23 -5.46 -11.62 12.38
CA ASP A 23 -6.17 -10.49 12.95
C ASP A 23 -5.30 -9.23 12.83
N LEU A 24 -5.82 -8.17 12.21
CA LEU A 24 -5.12 -6.91 12.04
C LEU A 24 -6.12 -5.76 12.06
N THR A 25 -5.78 -4.69 12.77
CA THR A 25 -6.61 -3.49 12.81
C THR A 25 -5.77 -2.28 12.39
N ILE A 26 -6.34 -1.40 11.55
CA ILE A 26 -5.79 -0.09 11.20
C ILE A 26 -6.84 0.96 11.59
N ARG A 27 -6.47 1.86 12.50
CA ARG A 27 -7.34 2.96 12.93
C ARG A 27 -7.33 4.08 11.90
N ASP A 28 -8.31 4.98 12.00
CA ASP A 28 -8.33 6.15 11.12
C ASP A 28 -7.07 7.01 11.31
N GLY A 29 -6.42 7.37 10.22
CA GLY A 29 -5.15 8.11 10.19
C GLY A 29 -3.92 7.33 10.64
N GLU A 30 -4.05 6.05 10.99
CA GLU A 30 -2.92 5.22 11.44
C GLU A 30 -2.10 4.69 10.26
N VAL A 31 -0.78 4.64 10.43
CA VAL A 31 0.14 3.94 9.50
C VAL A 31 0.61 2.66 10.16
N VAL A 32 0.20 1.51 9.62
CA VAL A 32 0.57 0.19 10.11
C VAL A 32 1.49 -0.50 9.11
N GLY A 33 2.60 -1.05 9.60
CA GLY A 33 3.52 -1.87 8.81
C GLY A 33 3.13 -3.34 8.84
N LEU A 34 3.18 -4.01 7.68
CA LEU A 34 3.11 -5.47 7.57
C LEU A 34 4.44 -5.97 7.00
N VAL A 35 5.26 -6.62 7.82
CA VAL A 35 6.61 -7.02 7.46
C VAL A 35 6.79 -8.53 7.46
N GLY A 36 7.76 -9.03 6.72
CA GLY A 36 8.13 -10.45 6.66
C GLY A 36 8.83 -10.78 5.34
N GLU A 37 9.38 -11.98 5.22
CA GLU A 37 10.06 -12.44 4.00
C GLU A 37 9.12 -12.53 2.80
N SER A 38 9.72 -12.66 1.60
CA SER A 38 8.98 -12.97 0.37
C SER A 38 8.20 -14.28 0.55
N GLY A 39 6.93 -14.29 0.09
CA GLY A 39 6.06 -15.45 0.24
C GLY A 39 5.42 -15.62 1.63
N SER A 40 5.61 -14.70 2.58
CA SER A 40 4.95 -14.78 3.89
C SER A 40 3.43 -14.53 3.88
N GLY A 41 2.86 -14.01 2.76
CA GLY A 41 1.42 -13.76 2.60
C GLY A 41 1.02 -12.29 2.54
N LYS A 42 1.95 -11.33 2.68
CA LYS A 42 1.69 -9.88 2.73
C LYS A 42 0.93 -9.35 1.52
N THR A 43 1.44 -9.61 0.31
CA THR A 43 0.80 -9.19 -0.95
C THR A 43 -0.57 -9.85 -1.14
N VAL A 44 -0.74 -11.11 -0.71
CA VAL A 44 -2.04 -11.80 -0.74
C VAL A 44 -3.02 -11.11 0.20
N THR A 45 -2.58 -10.72 1.38
CA THR A 45 -3.38 -9.92 2.34
C THR A 45 -3.78 -8.57 1.71
N ALA A 46 -2.83 -7.84 1.11
CA ALA A 46 -3.10 -6.57 0.42
C ALA A 46 -4.12 -6.72 -0.72
N MET A 47 -3.94 -7.72 -1.58
CA MET A 47 -4.85 -8.01 -2.70
C MET A 47 -6.25 -8.41 -2.22
N THR A 48 -6.33 -9.07 -1.06
CA THR A 48 -7.61 -9.45 -0.47
C THR A 48 -8.35 -8.22 0.07
N ILE A 49 -7.66 -7.34 0.79
CA ILE A 49 -8.23 -6.09 1.32
C ILE A 49 -8.67 -5.18 0.18
N SER A 50 -7.85 -5.01 -0.85
CA SER A 50 -8.16 -4.15 -2.00
C SER A 50 -9.21 -4.73 -2.95
N GLY A 51 -9.60 -6.00 -2.75
CA GLY A 51 -10.52 -6.70 -3.66
C GLY A 51 -9.91 -7.02 -5.02
N LEU A 52 -8.58 -6.94 -5.17
CA LEU A 52 -7.86 -7.25 -6.41
C LEU A 52 -7.58 -8.75 -6.55
N ILE A 53 -7.76 -9.53 -5.47
CA ILE A 53 -7.58 -10.98 -5.54
C ILE A 53 -8.65 -11.61 -6.43
N GLU A 54 -8.23 -12.52 -7.31
CA GLU A 54 -9.13 -13.20 -8.24
C GLU A 54 -9.94 -14.27 -7.49
N ARG A 55 -11.14 -13.88 -7.01
CA ARG A 55 -12.00 -14.71 -6.14
C ARG A 55 -12.30 -16.11 -6.68
N LYS A 56 -12.25 -16.29 -8.01
CA LYS A 56 -12.42 -17.63 -8.64
C LYS A 56 -11.23 -18.55 -8.38
N LYS A 57 -10.07 -18.01 -8.02
CA LYS A 57 -8.83 -18.77 -7.80
C LYS A 57 -8.53 -19.02 -6.33
N VAL A 58 -9.32 -18.43 -5.42
CA VAL A 58 -9.09 -18.50 -3.97
C VAL A 58 -10.36 -18.78 -3.19
N THR A 59 -10.20 -19.42 -2.04
CA THR A 59 -11.20 -19.52 -1.00
C THR A 59 -10.77 -18.59 0.12
N CYS A 60 -11.66 -17.65 0.50
CA CYS A 60 -11.46 -16.74 1.64
C CYS A 60 -12.44 -17.07 2.75
N ARG A 61 -11.98 -17.02 4.02
CA ARG A 61 -12.80 -17.15 5.24
C ARG A 61 -12.43 -16.05 6.21
N GLY A 62 -13.27 -15.80 7.21
CA GLY A 62 -13.11 -14.68 8.14
C GLY A 62 -13.78 -13.42 7.60
N GLU A 63 -13.39 -12.27 8.13
CA GLU A 63 -13.98 -10.97 7.77
C GLU A 63 -12.87 -9.95 7.42
N VAL A 64 -13.17 -9.08 6.47
CA VAL A 64 -12.38 -7.89 6.14
C VAL A 64 -13.32 -6.69 6.19
N LEU A 65 -13.35 -5.99 7.32
CA LEU A 65 -14.28 -4.89 7.57
C LEU A 65 -13.61 -3.55 7.33
N LEU A 66 -14.16 -2.73 6.44
CA LEU A 66 -13.79 -1.33 6.28
C LEU A 66 -14.98 -0.45 6.67
N ASP A 67 -14.85 0.30 7.76
CA ASP A 67 -15.94 1.05 8.39
C ASP A 67 -17.19 0.20 8.62
N GLY A 68 -17.02 -1.04 9.08
CA GLY A 68 -18.09 -1.99 9.33
C GLY A 68 -18.67 -2.67 8.08
N VAL A 69 -18.15 -2.35 6.90
CA VAL A 69 -18.55 -2.98 5.62
C VAL A 69 -17.63 -4.13 5.29
N ASP A 70 -18.14 -5.37 5.33
CA ASP A 70 -17.35 -6.55 5.02
C ASP A 70 -17.01 -6.60 3.51
N LEU A 71 -15.73 -6.51 3.19
CA LEU A 71 -15.21 -6.54 1.82
C LEU A 71 -15.19 -7.94 1.22
N LEU A 72 -15.27 -9.01 2.03
CA LEU A 72 -15.34 -10.40 1.58
C LEU A 72 -16.77 -10.82 1.21
N ALA A 73 -17.79 -10.12 1.68
CA ALA A 73 -19.17 -10.42 1.34
C ALA A 73 -19.39 -10.50 -0.18
N PRO A 74 -20.24 -11.41 -0.68
CA PRO A 74 -20.53 -11.52 -2.10
C PRO A 74 -21.01 -10.17 -2.66
N ARG A 75 -20.31 -9.66 -3.66
CA ARG A 75 -20.60 -8.37 -4.30
C ARG A 75 -20.54 -8.51 -5.80
N SER A 76 -21.34 -7.70 -6.48
CA SER A 76 -21.19 -7.53 -7.94
C SER A 76 -19.86 -6.81 -8.26
N ARG A 77 -19.37 -7.00 -9.49
CA ARG A 77 -18.20 -6.24 -9.96
C ARG A 77 -18.39 -4.72 -9.87
N ALA A 78 -19.62 -4.24 -10.06
CA ALA A 78 -19.94 -2.83 -9.95
C ALA A 78 -19.80 -2.29 -8.52
N GLU A 79 -20.18 -3.08 -7.51
CA GLU A 79 -20.01 -2.71 -6.10
C GLU A 79 -18.54 -2.74 -5.67
N LEU A 80 -17.76 -3.73 -6.11
CA LEU A 80 -16.32 -3.77 -5.87
C LEU A 80 -15.60 -2.57 -6.49
N ARG A 81 -15.95 -2.21 -7.75
CA ARG A 81 -15.39 -1.02 -8.41
C ARG A 81 -15.67 0.27 -7.65
N LYS A 82 -16.80 0.38 -6.95
CA LYS A 82 -17.09 1.57 -6.14
C LYS A 82 -16.15 1.74 -4.94
N LEU A 83 -15.51 0.68 -4.50
CA LEU A 83 -14.56 0.71 -3.39
C LEU A 83 -13.12 0.90 -3.88
N GLN A 84 -12.78 0.23 -4.98
CA GLN A 84 -11.45 0.29 -5.59
C GLN A 84 -11.21 1.67 -6.23
N GLY A 85 -10.13 2.33 -5.86
CA GLY A 85 -9.75 3.64 -6.39
C GLY A 85 -10.52 4.84 -5.81
N SER A 86 -11.62 4.63 -5.08
CA SER A 86 -12.34 5.72 -4.41
C SER A 86 -12.21 5.69 -2.89
N VAL A 87 -12.31 4.51 -2.29
CA VAL A 87 -12.22 4.31 -0.84
C VAL A 87 -10.89 3.67 -0.45
N ILE A 88 -10.36 2.82 -1.33
CA ILE A 88 -9.07 2.13 -1.17
C ILE A 88 -8.18 2.49 -2.36
N GLY A 89 -7.07 3.18 -2.10
CA GLY A 89 -5.99 3.40 -3.04
C GLY A 89 -4.94 2.29 -2.92
N VAL A 90 -4.27 1.95 -4.03
CA VAL A 90 -3.18 0.96 -4.03
C VAL A 90 -1.98 1.52 -4.76
N VAL A 91 -0.83 1.44 -4.12
CA VAL A 91 0.49 1.72 -4.70
C VAL A 91 1.21 0.38 -4.84
N PHE A 92 1.51 -0.02 -6.08
CA PHE A 92 2.13 -1.31 -6.40
C PHE A 92 3.66 -1.24 -6.28
N GLN A 93 4.29 -2.40 -6.18
CA GLN A 93 5.74 -2.56 -6.03
C GLN A 93 6.52 -2.03 -7.25
N GLU A 94 6.00 -2.24 -8.46
CA GLU A 94 6.68 -1.88 -9.71
C GLU A 94 5.85 -0.85 -10.51
N PRO A 95 6.19 0.45 -10.45
CA PRO A 95 5.42 1.48 -11.14
C PRO A 95 5.34 1.30 -12.65
N MET A 96 6.43 0.83 -13.29
CA MET A 96 6.45 0.60 -14.74
C MET A 96 5.48 -0.49 -15.19
N SER A 97 5.29 -1.51 -14.37
CA SER A 97 4.35 -2.61 -14.67
C SER A 97 2.90 -2.25 -14.38
N ALA A 98 2.69 -1.24 -13.50
CA ALA A 98 1.37 -0.79 -13.10
C ALA A 98 0.77 0.29 -14.04
N MET A 99 1.62 0.93 -14.84
CA MET A 99 1.20 2.01 -15.75
C MET A 99 1.20 1.54 -17.22
N ASP A 100 0.24 2.04 -18.00
CA ASP A 100 0.19 1.82 -19.45
C ASP A 100 1.31 2.64 -20.13
N PRO A 101 2.32 1.99 -20.76
CA PRO A 101 3.43 2.70 -21.40
C PRO A 101 3.02 3.50 -22.65
N LEU A 102 1.86 3.22 -23.23
CA LEU A 102 1.34 3.88 -24.42
C LEU A 102 0.41 5.05 -24.09
N MET A 103 0.12 5.25 -22.80
CA MET A 103 -0.77 6.31 -22.32
C MET A 103 0.01 7.37 -21.53
N ARG A 104 -0.32 8.64 -21.71
CA ARG A 104 0.31 9.72 -20.94
C ARG A 104 -0.05 9.64 -19.47
N ILE A 105 0.80 10.17 -18.59
CA ILE A 105 0.63 10.16 -17.14
C ILE A 105 -0.68 10.83 -16.71
N GLY A 106 -0.98 12.03 -17.20
CA GLY A 106 -2.15 12.77 -16.78
C GLY A 106 -3.46 12.00 -16.87
N PRO A 107 -3.83 11.45 -18.04
CA PRO A 107 -5.00 10.59 -18.17
C PRO A 107 -5.03 9.39 -17.24
N GLN A 108 -3.89 8.79 -16.91
CA GLN A 108 -3.82 7.66 -15.97
C GLN A 108 -4.08 8.11 -14.53
N VAL A 109 -3.57 9.27 -14.13
CA VAL A 109 -3.88 9.86 -12.81
C VAL A 109 -5.36 10.27 -12.73
N GLU A 110 -5.95 10.74 -13.82
CA GLU A 110 -7.38 11.12 -13.88
C GLU A 110 -8.34 9.90 -13.87
N GLU A 111 -7.87 8.70 -14.16
CA GLU A 111 -8.73 7.54 -14.40
C GLU A 111 -9.68 7.27 -13.23
N ALA A 112 -9.16 7.25 -12.01
CA ALA A 112 -9.97 7.06 -10.80
C ALA A 112 -11.03 8.17 -10.65
N LEU A 113 -10.69 9.43 -10.94
CA LEU A 113 -11.65 10.53 -10.92
C LEU A 113 -12.73 10.37 -12.00
N ALA A 114 -12.35 9.92 -13.19
CA ALA A 114 -13.30 9.71 -14.30
C ALA A 114 -14.32 8.61 -14.00
N VAL A 115 -13.90 7.57 -13.27
CA VAL A 115 -14.75 6.42 -12.90
C VAL A 115 -15.63 6.74 -11.69
N HIS A 116 -15.13 7.49 -10.71
CA HIS A 116 -15.76 7.59 -9.39
C HIS A 116 -16.42 8.95 -9.12
N THR A 117 -16.22 9.95 -9.99
CA THR A 117 -16.75 11.29 -9.77
C THR A 117 -17.57 11.77 -10.98
N ARG A 118 -18.33 12.85 -10.78
CA ARG A 118 -19.04 13.55 -11.86
C ARG A 118 -18.31 14.80 -12.34
N LEU A 119 -17.02 14.91 -12.06
CA LEU A 119 -16.20 16.05 -12.43
C LEU A 119 -16.09 16.16 -13.97
N SER A 120 -16.12 17.38 -14.46
CA SER A 120 -15.79 17.69 -15.85
C SER A 120 -14.32 17.34 -16.16
N LYS A 121 -13.97 17.25 -17.44
CA LYS A 121 -12.59 17.00 -17.86
C LYS A 121 -11.62 18.06 -17.32
N ALA A 122 -12.03 19.32 -17.27
CA ALA A 122 -11.21 20.42 -16.75
C ALA A 122 -10.95 20.25 -15.25
N GLU A 123 -11.97 19.95 -14.46
CA GLU A 123 -11.86 19.74 -13.02
C GLU A 123 -11.01 18.51 -12.69
N ARG A 124 -11.14 17.41 -13.48
CA ARG A 124 -10.29 16.23 -13.31
C ARG A 124 -8.82 16.55 -13.54
N ARG A 125 -8.53 17.29 -14.63
CA ARG A 125 -7.17 17.74 -14.94
C ARG A 125 -6.60 18.60 -13.83
N GLU A 126 -7.35 19.56 -13.32
CA GLU A 126 -6.92 20.41 -12.19
C GLU A 126 -6.59 19.58 -10.96
N ARG A 127 -7.45 18.62 -10.59
CA ARG A 127 -7.19 17.70 -9.47
C ARG A 127 -5.99 16.79 -9.71
N ALA A 128 -5.81 16.29 -10.92
CA ALA A 128 -4.65 15.45 -11.25
C ALA A 128 -3.34 16.25 -11.12
N LEU A 129 -3.33 17.50 -11.61
CA LEU A 129 -2.18 18.39 -11.47
C LEU A 129 -1.88 18.73 -10.00
N ALA A 130 -2.92 18.99 -9.20
CA ALA A 130 -2.76 19.20 -7.76
C ALA A 130 -2.17 17.95 -7.08
N ALA A 131 -2.68 16.75 -7.38
CA ALA A 131 -2.17 15.50 -6.83
C ALA A 131 -0.71 15.22 -7.22
N LEU A 132 -0.31 15.53 -8.47
CA LEU A 132 1.08 15.44 -8.91
C LEU A 132 1.99 16.42 -8.13
N GLY A 133 1.50 17.65 -7.86
CA GLY A 133 2.19 18.62 -7.02
C GLY A 133 2.31 18.17 -5.56
N GLU A 134 1.23 17.65 -4.97
CA GLU A 134 1.22 17.09 -3.62
C GLU A 134 2.21 15.90 -3.48
N ALA A 135 2.48 15.19 -4.58
CA ALA A 135 3.49 14.12 -4.63
C ALA A 135 4.93 14.63 -4.89
N ASP A 136 5.20 15.92 -4.74
CA ASP A 136 6.51 16.58 -4.94
C ASP A 136 7.10 16.37 -6.34
N LEU A 137 6.27 16.33 -7.37
CA LEU A 137 6.77 16.35 -8.74
C LEU A 137 7.11 17.80 -9.15
N PRO A 138 8.31 18.05 -9.71
CA PRO A 138 8.84 19.43 -9.84
C PRO A 138 8.06 20.30 -10.84
N ASP A 139 7.48 19.71 -11.87
CA ASP A 139 6.65 20.39 -12.86
C ASP A 139 5.43 19.49 -13.19
N PRO A 140 4.34 19.62 -12.44
CA PRO A 140 3.15 18.80 -12.64
C PRO A 140 2.58 18.88 -14.06
N GLU A 141 2.64 20.04 -14.70
CA GLU A 141 2.16 20.23 -16.08
C GLU A 141 2.99 19.49 -17.10
N ASP A 142 4.29 19.52 -16.97
CA ASP A 142 5.21 18.78 -17.84
C ASP A 142 5.07 17.28 -17.60
N VAL A 143 5.11 16.83 -16.33
CA VAL A 143 4.91 15.40 -15.96
C VAL A 143 3.56 14.87 -16.45
N TYR A 144 2.49 15.64 -16.34
CA TYR A 144 1.16 15.27 -16.83
C TYR A 144 1.15 14.91 -18.33
N ARG A 145 2.01 15.55 -19.14
CA ARG A 145 2.11 15.34 -20.60
C ARG A 145 3.06 14.23 -20.99
N ARG A 146 3.94 13.80 -20.12
CA ARG A 146 4.93 12.72 -20.36
C ARG A 146 4.27 11.36 -20.44
N TYR A 147 5.00 10.45 -21.08
CA TYR A 147 4.75 9.02 -21.01
C TYR A 147 5.57 8.40 -19.85
N PRO A 148 5.17 7.22 -19.32
CA PRO A 148 5.90 6.58 -18.22
C PRO A 148 7.40 6.38 -18.51
N HIS A 149 7.76 6.00 -19.71
CA HIS A 149 9.16 5.78 -20.09
C HIS A 149 10.04 7.06 -20.17
N GLU A 150 9.42 8.24 -20.10
CA GLU A 150 10.12 9.54 -20.06
C GLU A 150 10.39 10.01 -18.61
N CYS A 151 10.04 9.20 -17.61
CA CYS A 151 10.19 9.51 -16.20
C CYS A 151 11.22 8.59 -15.53
N SER A 152 11.92 9.12 -14.52
CA SER A 152 12.77 8.28 -13.66
C SER A 152 11.92 7.37 -12.76
N GLY A 153 12.51 6.30 -12.18
CA GLY A 153 11.81 5.39 -11.26
C GLY A 153 11.19 6.12 -10.06
N GLY A 154 11.91 7.07 -9.47
CA GLY A 154 11.40 7.88 -8.37
C GLY A 154 10.26 8.82 -8.78
N MET A 155 10.28 9.37 -10.00
CA MET A 155 9.17 10.14 -10.55
C MET A 155 7.93 9.27 -10.77
N LEU A 156 8.09 8.08 -11.35
CA LEU A 156 6.97 7.15 -11.56
C LEU A 156 6.36 6.68 -10.24
N GLN A 157 7.19 6.46 -9.22
CA GLN A 157 6.70 6.13 -7.89
C GLN A 157 5.84 7.25 -7.32
N ARG A 158 6.27 8.51 -7.44
CA ARG A 158 5.48 9.70 -7.03
C ARG A 158 4.20 9.84 -7.84
N VAL A 159 4.24 9.59 -9.14
CA VAL A 159 3.04 9.56 -10.01
C VAL A 159 2.05 8.51 -9.54
N MET A 160 2.52 7.30 -9.21
CA MET A 160 1.65 6.23 -8.73
C MET A 160 1.04 6.56 -7.36
N ILE A 161 1.81 7.20 -6.47
CA ILE A 161 1.28 7.72 -5.19
C ILE A 161 0.21 8.78 -5.47
N ALA A 162 0.46 9.73 -6.38
CA ALA A 162 -0.53 10.74 -6.78
C ALA A 162 -1.82 10.11 -7.32
N ALA A 163 -1.70 9.12 -8.20
CA ALA A 163 -2.85 8.40 -8.76
C ALA A 163 -3.65 7.64 -7.69
N ALA A 164 -2.97 7.03 -6.71
CA ALA A 164 -3.64 6.33 -5.61
C ALA A 164 -4.37 7.30 -4.65
N LEU A 165 -3.91 8.55 -4.56
CA LEU A 165 -4.43 9.56 -3.62
C LEU A 165 -5.40 10.58 -4.25
N VAL A 166 -5.50 10.64 -5.58
CA VAL A 166 -6.24 11.68 -6.32
C VAL A 166 -7.73 11.76 -5.94
N THR A 167 -8.31 10.65 -5.50
CA THR A 167 -9.69 10.54 -5.02
C THR A 167 -9.84 10.82 -3.53
N ARG A 168 -8.73 11.02 -2.81
CA ARG A 168 -8.66 11.11 -1.34
C ARG A 168 -9.29 9.89 -0.65
N PRO A 169 -8.72 8.69 -0.86
CA PRO A 169 -9.25 7.46 -0.28
C PRO A 169 -9.09 7.45 1.24
N LYS A 170 -9.88 6.62 1.93
CA LYS A 170 -9.76 6.43 3.39
C LYS A 170 -8.56 5.58 3.77
N LEU A 171 -8.22 4.62 2.92
CA LEU A 171 -7.11 3.68 3.12
C LEU A 171 -6.23 3.64 1.87
N VAL A 172 -4.92 3.70 2.07
CA VAL A 172 -3.94 3.41 1.01
C VAL A 172 -3.11 2.20 1.39
N ILE A 173 -3.05 1.24 0.48
CA ILE A 173 -2.18 0.07 0.59
C ILE A 173 -0.92 0.36 -0.23
N LEU A 174 0.23 0.27 0.43
CA LEU A 174 1.54 0.55 -0.15
C LEU A 174 2.31 -0.78 -0.19
N ASP A 175 2.31 -1.46 -1.34
CA ASP A 175 2.99 -2.76 -1.49
C ASP A 175 4.42 -2.53 -1.98
N GLU A 176 5.37 -2.60 -1.04
CA GLU A 176 6.80 -2.38 -1.26
C GLU A 176 7.15 -1.08 -2.02
N PRO A 177 6.63 0.08 -1.59
CA PRO A 177 6.66 1.32 -2.38
C PRO A 177 8.05 1.92 -2.59
N THR A 178 9.09 1.36 -1.98
CA THR A 178 10.47 1.86 -2.07
C THR A 178 11.46 0.80 -2.56
N THR A 179 10.97 -0.38 -2.95
CA THR A 179 11.82 -1.44 -3.51
C THR A 179 12.36 -0.98 -4.86
N ALA A 180 13.61 -1.31 -5.15
CA ALA A 180 14.36 -0.92 -6.36
C ALA A 180 14.67 0.60 -6.49
N LEU A 181 14.48 1.39 -5.43
CA LEU A 181 14.91 2.79 -5.37
C LEU A 181 16.23 2.92 -4.59
N ASP A 182 17.05 3.90 -4.97
CA ASP A 182 18.24 4.25 -4.17
C ASP A 182 17.86 4.81 -2.80
N VAL A 183 18.82 4.81 -1.86
CA VAL A 183 18.57 5.17 -0.45
C VAL A 183 18.05 6.60 -0.28
N THR A 184 18.48 7.51 -1.13
CA THR A 184 18.05 8.92 -1.08
C THR A 184 16.61 9.05 -1.52
N VAL A 185 16.27 8.52 -2.69
CA VAL A 185 14.89 8.52 -3.23
C VAL A 185 13.94 7.76 -2.30
N GLN A 186 14.39 6.63 -1.72
CA GLN A 186 13.62 5.91 -0.71
C GLN A 186 13.27 6.81 0.49
N SER A 187 14.26 7.56 1.02
CA SER A 187 14.03 8.48 2.14
C SER A 187 13.02 9.57 1.80
N ASP A 188 13.11 10.12 0.58
CA ASP A 188 12.21 11.17 0.10
C ASP A 188 10.77 10.64 -0.06
N ILE A 189 10.59 9.43 -0.59
CA ILE A 189 9.26 8.80 -0.71
C ILE A 189 8.65 8.55 0.68
N LEU A 190 9.43 8.09 1.66
CA LEU A 190 8.93 7.88 3.02
C LEU A 190 8.56 9.19 3.70
N ALA A 191 9.34 10.26 3.50
CA ALA A 191 9.02 11.60 4.00
C ALA A 191 7.73 12.16 3.36
N LEU A 192 7.57 11.98 2.06
CA LEU A 192 6.35 12.32 1.33
C LEU A 192 5.12 11.59 1.89
N LEU A 193 5.19 10.26 2.06
CA LEU A 193 4.08 9.46 2.58
C LEU A 193 3.71 9.87 4.00
N ARG A 194 4.70 10.14 4.85
CA ARG A 194 4.49 10.64 6.21
C ARG A 194 3.78 12.00 6.20
N ARG A 195 4.24 12.95 5.41
CA ARG A 195 3.62 14.25 5.26
C ARG A 195 2.17 14.15 4.80
N LEU A 196 1.91 13.34 3.76
CA LEU A 196 0.55 13.13 3.24
C LEU A 196 -0.38 12.48 4.29
N ASN A 197 0.12 11.55 5.10
CA ASN A 197 -0.65 10.99 6.21
C ASN A 197 -0.98 12.06 7.28
N GLU A 198 0.02 12.85 7.70
CA GLU A 198 -0.15 13.89 8.72
C GLU A 198 -1.09 15.02 8.25
N GLU A 199 -0.98 15.46 7.00
CA GLU A 199 -1.78 16.56 6.45
C GLU A 199 -3.21 16.15 6.07
N GLN A 200 -3.39 14.94 5.57
CA GLN A 200 -4.67 14.48 5.00
C GLN A 200 -5.41 13.46 5.88
N GLY A 201 -4.77 12.95 6.94
CA GLY A 201 -5.37 11.97 7.84
C GLY A 201 -5.66 10.60 7.18
N ILE A 202 -4.96 10.24 6.11
CA ILE A 202 -5.17 9.01 5.35
C ILE A 202 -4.57 7.83 6.12
N SER A 203 -5.35 6.77 6.34
CA SER A 203 -4.85 5.53 6.92
C SER A 203 -3.99 4.77 5.90
N MET A 204 -2.89 4.15 6.34
CA MET A 204 -1.97 3.45 5.44
C MET A 204 -1.62 2.04 5.94
N LEU A 205 -1.62 1.07 5.04
CA LEU A 205 -1.00 -0.24 5.23
C LEU A 205 0.29 -0.29 4.41
N LEU A 206 1.44 -0.22 5.08
CA LEU A 206 2.74 -0.30 4.45
C LEU A 206 3.27 -1.73 4.49
N ILE A 207 3.39 -2.36 3.34
CA ILE A 207 4.00 -3.68 3.18
C ILE A 207 5.47 -3.52 2.82
N SER A 208 6.34 -4.20 3.54
CA SER A 208 7.77 -4.21 3.25
C SER A 208 8.43 -5.49 3.78
N HIS A 209 9.51 -5.91 3.16
CA HIS A 209 10.44 -6.90 3.73
C HIS A 209 11.53 -6.23 4.59
N ASN A 210 11.59 -4.89 4.59
CA ASN A 210 12.61 -4.12 5.29
C ASN A 210 12.02 -3.40 6.51
N LEU A 211 12.32 -3.90 7.70
CA LEU A 211 11.84 -3.36 8.96
C LEU A 211 12.34 -1.92 9.22
N GLN A 212 13.51 -1.52 8.70
CA GLN A 212 14.01 -0.15 8.81
C GLN A 212 13.13 0.86 8.06
N VAL A 213 12.58 0.46 6.91
CA VAL A 213 11.64 1.28 6.14
C VAL A 213 10.38 1.52 6.96
N VAL A 214 9.83 0.45 7.50
CA VAL A 214 8.60 0.49 8.30
C VAL A 214 8.77 1.33 9.55
N ARG A 215 9.91 1.21 10.24
CA ARG A 215 10.21 1.99 11.46
C ARG A 215 10.21 3.51 11.24
N ARG A 216 10.48 3.98 10.01
CA ARG A 216 10.55 5.42 9.72
C ARG A 216 9.19 6.11 9.68
N ILE A 217 8.11 5.38 9.42
CA ILE A 217 6.80 5.95 9.17
C ILE A 217 5.67 5.29 9.97
N CYS A 218 5.79 3.99 10.29
CA CYS A 218 4.72 3.25 10.94
C CYS A 218 4.73 3.43 12.46
N THR A 219 3.55 3.58 13.05
CA THR A 219 3.35 3.63 14.51
C THR A 219 3.23 2.24 15.11
N ARG A 220 2.71 1.27 14.33
CA ARG A 220 2.58 -0.13 14.69
C ARG A 220 3.09 -1.03 13.57
N VAL A 221 3.50 -2.24 13.93
CA VAL A 221 3.95 -3.25 12.99
C VAL A 221 3.34 -4.62 13.32
N ALA A 222 3.00 -5.36 12.27
CA ALA A 222 2.67 -6.77 12.32
C ALA A 222 3.73 -7.54 11.54
N VAL A 223 4.35 -8.53 12.19
CA VAL A 223 5.36 -9.41 11.59
C VAL A 223 4.66 -10.66 11.10
N MET A 224 4.80 -10.94 9.81
CA MET A 224 4.12 -12.05 9.15
C MET A 224 5.11 -13.12 8.69
N GLN A 225 4.89 -14.36 9.12
CA GLN A 225 5.64 -15.53 8.70
C GLN A 225 4.70 -16.66 8.30
N ARG A 226 4.93 -17.26 7.12
CA ARG A 226 4.19 -18.45 6.64
C ARG A 226 2.66 -18.31 6.75
N GLY A 227 2.14 -17.17 6.37
CA GLY A 227 0.69 -16.89 6.38
C GLY A 227 0.11 -16.44 7.72
N LYS A 228 0.89 -16.32 8.79
CA LYS A 228 0.44 -15.95 10.12
C LYS A 228 1.11 -14.68 10.62
N ILE A 229 0.42 -13.87 11.41
CA ILE A 229 1.04 -12.82 12.20
C ILE A 229 1.63 -13.48 13.45
N VAL A 230 2.96 -13.44 13.56
CA VAL A 230 3.70 -14.03 14.69
C VAL A 230 3.93 -13.04 15.80
N GLU A 231 3.97 -11.73 15.46
CA GLU A 231 4.11 -10.66 16.45
C GLU A 231 3.47 -9.37 15.93
N GLN A 232 2.76 -8.62 16.78
CA GLN A 232 2.23 -7.30 16.45
C GLN A 232 2.10 -6.42 17.69
N TRP A 233 2.75 -5.25 17.66
CA TRP A 233 2.79 -4.28 18.77
C TRP A 233 3.13 -2.87 18.25
N PRO A 234 3.17 -1.85 19.10
CA PRO A 234 3.79 -0.58 18.76
C PRO A 234 5.19 -0.79 18.19
N MET A 235 5.56 -0.02 17.18
CA MET A 235 6.80 -0.21 16.42
C MET A 235 8.05 -0.29 17.30
N GLU A 236 8.16 0.62 18.27
CA GLU A 236 9.32 0.68 19.18
C GLU A 236 9.39 -0.55 20.12
N GLU A 237 8.25 -1.10 20.53
CA GLU A 237 8.22 -2.31 21.37
C GLU A 237 8.74 -3.53 20.61
N VAL A 238 8.26 -3.74 19.37
CA VAL A 238 8.74 -4.84 18.52
C VAL A 238 10.22 -4.70 18.21
N PHE A 239 10.69 -3.47 18.00
CA PHE A 239 12.09 -3.23 17.64
C PHE A 239 13.05 -3.38 18.81
N LEU A 240 12.66 -2.91 20.01
CA LEU A 240 13.52 -2.93 21.21
C LEU A 240 13.39 -4.21 22.03
N HIS A 241 12.21 -4.82 22.02
CA HIS A 241 11.87 -5.98 22.85
C HIS A 241 11.13 -7.07 22.03
N PRO A 242 11.72 -7.55 20.91
CA PRO A 242 11.10 -8.59 20.09
C PRO A 242 10.93 -9.87 20.91
N LYS A 243 9.78 -10.53 20.77
CA LYS A 243 9.44 -11.74 21.52
C LYS A 243 9.53 -13.00 20.66
N ASP A 244 9.12 -12.89 19.40
CA ASP A 244 9.13 -14.03 18.48
C ASP A 244 10.54 -14.26 17.90
N PRO A 245 11.03 -15.51 17.83
CA PRO A 245 12.36 -15.83 17.29
C PRO A 245 12.58 -15.31 15.86
N TYR A 246 11.55 -15.35 15.01
CA TYR A 246 11.63 -14.84 13.65
C TYR A 246 11.75 -13.31 13.61
N THR A 247 11.04 -12.61 14.49
CA THR A 247 11.19 -11.15 14.64
C THR A 247 12.61 -10.79 15.06
N ILE A 248 13.19 -11.53 16.01
CA ILE A 248 14.58 -11.35 16.43
C ILE A 248 15.54 -11.57 15.27
N GLU A 249 15.33 -12.61 14.47
CA GLU A 249 16.13 -12.89 13.27
C GLU A 249 16.05 -11.75 12.25
N LEU A 250 14.85 -11.26 11.96
CA LEU A 250 14.63 -10.11 11.05
C LEU A 250 15.33 -8.84 11.51
N ILE A 251 15.30 -8.55 12.82
CA ILE A 251 15.97 -7.39 13.40
C ILE A 251 17.49 -7.54 13.32
N ASN A 252 18.02 -8.72 13.65
CA ASN A 252 19.46 -8.99 13.62
C ASN A 252 20.03 -9.00 12.19
N ALA A 253 19.21 -9.28 11.18
CA ALA A 253 19.60 -9.20 9.78
C ALA A 253 19.76 -7.75 9.28
N ILE A 254 19.33 -6.75 10.06
CA ILE A 254 19.50 -5.35 9.75
C ILE A 254 20.97 -4.97 9.85
N PRO A 255 21.64 -4.50 8.77
CA PRO A 255 23.02 -4.03 8.87
C PRO A 255 23.11 -2.88 9.87
N MET A 256 23.82 -3.10 10.98
CA MET A 256 24.15 -2.00 11.88
C MET A 256 25.01 -1.01 11.11
N ARG A 257 24.54 0.24 10.94
CA ARG A 257 25.43 1.32 10.57
C ARG A 257 26.48 1.43 11.69
N THR A 258 27.66 0.88 11.45
CA THR A 258 28.83 1.22 12.25
C THR A 258 29.02 2.73 12.06
N GLY A 259 28.54 3.49 13.05
CA GLY A 259 28.86 4.90 13.18
C GLY A 259 30.37 5.02 13.32
N ARG A 260 31.03 5.50 12.26
CA ARG A 260 32.31 6.16 12.44
C ARG A 260 31.99 7.59 12.83
N SER A 261 32.33 7.87 14.09
CA SER A 261 32.52 9.20 14.69
C SER A 261 33.25 10.15 13.75
#